data_dceb24e99689796ef620eec49adc550d
#
_entry.id   dceb24e99689796ef620eec49adc550d
#
_cell.length_a   1.000
_cell.length_b   1.000
_cell.length_c   1.000
_cell.angle_alpha   90.00
_cell.angle_beta   90.00
_cell.angle_gamma   90.00
#
_symmetry.space_group_name_H-M   'P 1'
#
loop_
_entity.id
_entity.type
_entity.pdbx_description
1 polymer ?
#
loop_
_entity_poly.entity_id
_entity_poly.type
_entity_poly.pdbx_seq_one_letter_code
_entity_poly.pdbx_strand_id
1 'polypeptide(L)'
;MNGLLAASTRTFDALERGWESARTKRAIGTLLVAAFAAALLLIELRRLGLLPDSLSARLPAKHFYAVDVAFTLLLLLEVVSLIFSLSHSFSDSLGKQFEILSLILLRETFHGFKEFGEPIAWENVRAGLLPMVSDATGALAVFVLLCAFSRAQRHRPITSDSGEQRDFVSEKKAIGLLLFVALAVIAGIDAHRALADLPTFSVF
;
A
#
# COMPACT_ATOMS: atom_id res chain seq x y z
N MET A 1 13.32 -11.76 30.27
CA MET A 1 12.22 -11.39 29.38
C MET A 1 12.09 -9.86 29.23
N ASN A 2 12.27 -9.09 30.31
CA ASN A 2 12.12 -7.63 30.29
C ASN A 2 13.12 -6.86 29.38
N GLY A 3 14.34 -7.36 29.21
CA GLY A 3 15.33 -6.69 28.36
C GLY A 3 15.04 -6.75 26.86
N LEU A 4 14.53 -7.88 26.36
CA LEU A 4 14.16 -8.06 24.95
C LEU A 4 12.93 -7.22 24.59
N LEU A 5 11.92 -7.19 25.47
CA LEU A 5 10.72 -6.36 25.29
C LEU A 5 11.07 -4.86 25.30
N ALA A 6 11.98 -4.43 26.18
CA ALA A 6 12.44 -3.05 26.19
C ALA A 6 13.23 -2.66 24.92
N ALA A 7 14.03 -3.57 24.37
CA ALA A 7 14.74 -3.36 23.13
C ALA A 7 13.78 -3.28 21.93
N SER A 8 12.82 -4.22 21.82
CA SER A 8 11.82 -4.23 20.75
C SER A 8 10.96 -2.95 20.76
N THR A 9 10.54 -2.50 21.94
CA THR A 9 9.76 -1.27 22.11
C THR A 9 10.55 -0.04 21.61
N ARG A 10 11.83 0.08 21.98
CA ARG A 10 12.68 1.20 21.52
C ARG A 10 12.87 1.19 20.01
N THR A 11 13.09 0.02 19.43
CA THR A 11 13.26 -0.14 17.96
C THR A 11 11.97 0.23 17.23
N PHE A 12 10.83 -0.26 17.73
CA PHE A 12 9.53 0.07 17.17
C PHE A 12 9.27 1.58 17.21
N ASP A 13 9.46 2.22 18.35
CA ASP A 13 9.27 3.67 18.53
C ASP A 13 10.19 4.51 17.63
N ALA A 14 11.40 4.02 17.35
CA ALA A 14 12.32 4.70 16.44
C ALA A 14 11.84 4.60 15.00
N LEU A 15 11.38 3.42 14.56
CA LEU A 15 10.81 3.19 13.23
C LEU A 15 9.54 3.99 13.02
N GLU A 16 8.63 3.97 13.99
CA GLU A 16 7.37 4.71 13.96
C GLU A 16 7.60 6.22 13.83
N ARG A 17 8.47 6.81 14.66
CA ARG A 17 8.84 8.23 14.56
C ARG A 17 9.46 8.57 13.21
N GLY A 18 10.29 7.67 12.66
CA GLY A 18 10.84 7.82 11.32
C GLY A 18 9.73 7.83 10.27
N TRP A 19 8.80 6.88 10.36
CA TRP A 19 7.67 6.74 9.45
C TRP A 19 6.73 7.95 9.48
N GLU A 20 6.40 8.43 10.66
CA GLU A 20 5.50 9.57 10.85
C GLU A 20 6.14 10.93 10.55
N SER A 21 7.44 10.97 10.34
CA SER A 21 8.14 12.22 10.08
C SER A 21 7.62 12.91 8.80
N ALA A 22 7.53 14.24 8.83
CA ALA A 22 7.11 15.03 7.68
C ALA A 22 8.02 14.84 6.45
N ARG A 23 9.29 14.49 6.68
CA ARG A 23 10.25 14.19 5.61
C ARG A 23 9.91 12.87 4.92
N THR A 24 9.63 11.81 5.70
CA THR A 24 9.23 10.50 5.18
C THR A 24 7.91 10.57 4.43
N LYS A 25 6.89 11.24 4.98
CA LYS A 25 5.60 11.44 4.31
C LYS A 25 5.76 12.17 2.96
N ARG A 26 6.61 13.17 2.92
CA ARG A 26 6.93 13.89 1.68
C ARG A 26 7.69 13.01 0.69
N ALA A 27 8.68 12.24 1.16
CA ALA A 27 9.45 11.31 0.34
C ALA A 27 8.57 10.20 -0.26
N ILE A 28 7.64 9.65 0.54
CA ILE A 28 6.63 8.68 0.10
C ILE A 28 5.76 9.26 -1.02
N GLY A 29 5.21 10.47 -0.83
CA GLY A 29 4.41 11.12 -1.87
C GLY A 29 5.21 11.35 -3.15
N THR A 30 6.47 11.79 -3.05
CA THR A 30 7.36 11.96 -4.20
C THR A 30 7.66 10.62 -4.87
N LEU A 31 7.90 9.56 -4.10
CA LEU A 31 8.14 8.21 -4.62
C LEU A 31 6.94 7.69 -5.41
N LEU A 32 5.71 7.85 -4.88
CA LEU A 32 4.49 7.42 -5.57
C LEU A 32 4.31 8.14 -6.90
N VAL A 33 4.49 9.46 -6.92
CA VAL A 33 4.42 10.26 -8.15
C VAL A 33 5.51 9.87 -9.14
N ALA A 34 6.74 9.69 -8.66
CA ALA A 34 7.88 9.29 -9.50
C ALA A 34 7.68 7.88 -10.08
N ALA A 35 7.19 6.92 -9.29
CA ALA A 35 6.90 5.57 -9.74
C ALA A 35 5.78 5.57 -10.81
N PHE A 36 4.72 6.33 -10.59
CA PHE A 36 3.65 6.49 -11.58
C PHE A 36 4.17 7.10 -12.89
N ALA A 37 4.91 8.21 -12.80
CA ALA A 37 5.49 8.87 -13.96
C ALA A 37 6.49 7.99 -14.72
N ALA A 38 7.34 7.25 -13.99
CA ALA A 38 8.27 6.30 -14.58
C ALA A 38 7.54 5.15 -15.28
N ALA A 39 6.49 4.60 -14.67
CA ALA A 39 5.66 3.57 -15.30
C ALA A 39 5.01 4.07 -16.60
N LEU A 40 4.43 5.27 -16.58
CA LEU A 40 3.87 5.90 -17.80
C LEU A 40 4.92 6.09 -18.89
N LEU A 41 6.09 6.62 -18.50
CA LEU A 41 7.19 6.86 -19.44
C LEU A 41 7.68 5.56 -20.07
N LEU A 42 7.85 4.50 -19.28
CA LEU A 42 8.26 3.18 -19.78
C LEU A 42 7.24 2.57 -20.75
N ILE A 43 5.94 2.71 -20.46
CA ILE A 43 4.86 2.26 -21.34
C ILE A 43 4.91 3.05 -22.66
N GLU A 44 5.10 4.36 -22.61
CA GLU A 44 5.16 5.20 -23.80
C GLU A 44 6.41 4.91 -24.64
N LEU A 45 7.58 4.76 -24.03
CA LEU A 45 8.80 4.35 -24.73
C LEU A 45 8.66 2.99 -25.41
N ARG A 46 7.94 2.04 -24.77
CA ARG A 46 7.59 0.77 -25.40
C ARG A 46 6.71 0.97 -26.65
N ARG A 47 5.68 1.81 -26.56
CA ARG A 47 4.76 2.09 -27.68
C ARG A 47 5.45 2.75 -28.85
N LEU A 48 6.44 3.59 -28.58
CA LEU A 48 7.28 4.24 -29.59
C LEU A 48 8.35 3.33 -30.20
N GLY A 49 8.49 2.08 -29.69
CA GLY A 49 9.50 1.14 -30.18
C GLY A 49 10.93 1.53 -29.80
N LEU A 50 11.12 2.41 -28.80
CA LEU A 50 12.44 2.89 -28.36
C LEU A 50 13.09 1.96 -27.34
N LEU A 51 12.42 0.90 -26.90
CA LEU A 51 12.93 -0.06 -25.94
C LEU A 51 13.43 -1.32 -26.65
N PRO A 52 14.51 -1.96 -26.13
CA PRO A 52 14.96 -3.27 -26.59
C PRO A 52 13.86 -4.32 -26.48
N ASP A 53 13.81 -5.27 -27.41
CA ASP A 53 12.77 -6.31 -27.48
C ASP A 53 12.65 -7.12 -26.17
N SER A 54 13.76 -7.40 -25.51
CA SER A 54 13.81 -8.12 -24.23
C SER A 54 13.06 -7.40 -23.09
N LEU A 55 13.08 -6.06 -23.07
CA LEU A 55 12.37 -5.22 -22.11
C LEU A 55 10.92 -5.00 -22.56
N SER A 56 10.70 -4.74 -23.84
CA SER A 56 9.38 -4.46 -24.39
C SER A 56 8.43 -5.66 -24.22
N ALA A 57 8.93 -6.89 -24.32
CA ALA A 57 8.14 -8.11 -24.10
C ALA A 57 7.59 -8.26 -22.67
N ARG A 58 8.24 -7.65 -21.68
CA ARG A 58 7.87 -7.77 -20.25
C ARG A 58 7.02 -6.62 -19.74
N LEU A 59 7.03 -5.48 -20.40
CA LEU A 59 6.29 -4.31 -19.98
C LEU A 59 4.84 -4.37 -20.52
N PRO A 60 3.86 -3.89 -19.76
CA PRO A 60 2.50 -3.75 -20.25
C PRO A 60 2.42 -2.67 -21.34
N ALA A 61 1.47 -2.81 -22.28
CA ALA A 61 1.28 -1.84 -23.35
C ALA A 61 0.22 -0.77 -23.05
N LYS A 62 -0.60 -1.00 -22.03
CA LYS A 62 -1.75 -0.13 -21.70
C LYS A 62 -1.36 0.83 -20.56
N HIS A 63 -1.73 2.11 -20.69
CA HIS A 63 -1.40 3.15 -19.70
C HIS A 63 -2.02 2.91 -18.31
N PHE A 64 -3.15 2.23 -18.24
CA PHE A 64 -3.80 1.90 -16.97
C PHE A 64 -2.97 1.03 -16.03
N TYR A 65 -1.96 0.32 -16.53
CA TYR A 65 -1.02 -0.40 -15.68
C TYR A 65 -0.16 0.54 -14.80
N ALA A 66 0.09 1.77 -15.25
CA ALA A 66 0.81 2.75 -14.41
C ALA A 66 -0.01 3.14 -13.19
N VAL A 67 -1.33 3.24 -13.33
CA VAL A 67 -2.26 3.50 -12.21
C VAL A 67 -2.22 2.33 -11.22
N ASP A 68 -2.22 1.09 -11.72
CA ASP A 68 -2.14 -0.10 -10.87
C ASP A 68 -0.83 -0.18 -10.07
N VAL A 69 0.30 0.20 -10.68
CA VAL A 69 1.59 0.30 -9.97
C VAL A 69 1.50 1.30 -8.81
N ALA A 70 0.92 2.49 -9.06
CA ALA A 70 0.77 3.51 -8.03
C ALA A 70 -0.14 3.02 -6.88
N PHE A 71 -1.28 2.39 -7.17
CA PHE A 71 -2.17 1.83 -6.15
C PHE A 71 -1.53 0.67 -5.39
N THR A 72 -0.77 -0.19 -6.06
CA THR A 72 -0.05 -1.29 -5.39
C THR A 72 0.96 -0.76 -4.38
N LEU A 73 1.73 0.26 -4.76
CA LEU A 73 2.67 0.91 -3.84
C LEU A 73 1.95 1.62 -2.70
N LEU A 74 0.85 2.32 -2.99
CA LEU A 74 0.04 3.00 -1.97
C LEU A 74 -0.50 1.99 -0.95
N LEU A 75 -1.09 0.88 -1.40
CA LEU A 75 -1.60 -0.17 -0.51
C LEU A 75 -0.50 -0.79 0.34
N LEU A 76 0.69 -1.03 -0.22
CA LEU A 76 1.83 -1.52 0.54
C LEU A 76 2.22 -0.55 1.68
N LEU A 77 2.25 0.74 1.38
CA LEU A 77 2.56 1.78 2.35
C LEU A 77 1.48 1.90 3.43
N GLU A 78 0.21 1.71 3.07
CA GLU A 78 -0.90 1.69 4.03
C GLU A 78 -0.85 0.46 4.95
N VAL A 79 -0.43 -0.71 4.44
CA VAL A 79 -0.19 -1.90 5.28
C VAL A 79 0.92 -1.64 6.30
N VAL A 80 2.00 -0.97 5.90
CA VAL A 80 3.05 -0.55 6.84
C VAL A 80 2.48 0.42 7.89
N SER A 81 1.68 1.37 7.47
CA SER A 81 1.00 2.33 8.36
C SER A 81 0.06 1.63 9.35
N LEU A 82 -0.65 0.57 8.91
CA LEU A 82 -1.49 -0.25 9.77
C LEU A 82 -0.68 -0.93 10.87
N ILE A 83 0.50 -1.48 10.54
CA ILE A 83 1.39 -2.12 11.53
C ILE A 83 1.73 -1.14 12.66
N PHE A 84 2.06 0.10 12.34
CA PHE A 84 2.33 1.12 13.36
C PHE A 84 1.07 1.50 14.14
N SER A 85 -0.10 1.56 13.51
CA SER A 85 -1.35 1.90 14.20
C SER A 85 -1.81 0.83 15.20
N LEU A 86 -1.37 -0.44 15.06
CA LEU A 86 -1.70 -1.52 16.00
C LEU A 86 -1.23 -1.23 17.44
N SER A 87 -0.15 -0.47 17.60
CA SER A 87 0.40 -0.12 18.92
C SER A 87 -0.43 0.93 19.66
N HIS A 88 -1.21 1.74 18.93
CA HIS A 88 -1.99 2.83 19.50
C HIS A 88 -3.32 2.33 20.09
N SER A 89 -4.41 2.58 19.41
CA SER A 89 -5.72 2.17 19.90
C SER A 89 -6.38 1.16 18.95
N PHE A 90 -7.28 0.34 19.48
CA PHE A 90 -8.07 -0.57 18.66
C PHE A 90 -8.90 0.20 17.61
N SER A 91 -9.41 1.35 18.01
CA SER A 91 -10.21 2.21 17.17
C SER A 91 -9.41 2.80 16.00
N ASP A 92 -8.16 3.21 16.23
CA ASP A 92 -7.27 3.71 15.18
C ASP A 92 -6.92 2.60 14.18
N SER A 93 -6.67 1.38 14.69
CA SER A 93 -6.40 0.20 13.86
C SER A 93 -7.60 -0.15 12.99
N LEU A 94 -8.84 -0.09 13.52
CA LEU A 94 -10.05 -0.29 12.73
C LEU A 94 -10.21 0.80 11.66
N GLY A 95 -9.96 2.07 12.01
CA GLY A 95 -9.97 3.17 11.07
C GLY A 95 -9.05 2.92 9.87
N LYS A 96 -7.81 2.48 10.14
CA LYS A 96 -6.84 2.10 9.10
C LYS A 96 -7.30 0.92 8.25
N GLN A 97 -7.94 -0.08 8.82
CA GLN A 97 -8.49 -1.23 8.06
C GLN A 97 -9.58 -0.78 7.08
N PHE A 98 -10.49 0.10 7.50
CA PHE A 98 -11.51 0.67 6.60
C PHE A 98 -10.91 1.56 5.51
N GLU A 99 -9.86 2.33 5.83
CA GLU A 99 -9.11 3.12 4.84
C GLU A 99 -8.51 2.22 3.76
N ILE A 100 -7.81 1.14 4.16
CA ILE A 100 -7.24 0.16 3.24
C ILE A 100 -8.33 -0.52 2.41
N LEU A 101 -9.46 -0.90 3.02
CA LEU A 101 -10.58 -1.50 2.29
C LEU A 101 -11.15 -0.56 1.22
N SER A 102 -11.31 0.73 1.54
CA SER A 102 -11.74 1.74 0.57
C SER A 102 -10.75 1.87 -0.59
N LEU A 103 -9.44 1.84 -0.31
CA LEU A 103 -8.40 1.89 -1.33
C LEU A 103 -8.36 0.64 -2.20
N ILE A 104 -8.62 -0.55 -1.63
CA ILE A 104 -8.72 -1.81 -2.40
C ILE A 104 -9.88 -1.72 -3.39
N LEU A 105 -11.07 -1.30 -2.95
CA LEU A 105 -12.23 -1.15 -3.83
C LEU A 105 -11.99 -0.08 -4.91
N LEU A 106 -11.34 1.02 -4.55
CA LEU A 106 -10.96 2.04 -5.52
C LEU A 106 -9.96 1.51 -6.55
N ARG A 107 -8.97 0.73 -6.11
CA ARG A 107 -8.04 0.06 -7.02
C ARG A 107 -8.76 -0.89 -7.98
N GLU A 108 -9.70 -1.70 -7.50
CA GLU A 108 -10.48 -2.62 -8.36
C GLU A 108 -11.29 -1.85 -9.41
N THR A 109 -11.84 -0.69 -9.06
CA THR A 109 -12.48 0.21 -10.04
C THR A 109 -11.52 0.56 -11.18
N PHE A 110 -10.28 0.94 -10.88
CA PHE A 110 -9.27 1.26 -11.91
C PHE A 110 -8.73 0.01 -12.60
N HIS A 111 -8.70 -1.13 -11.93
CA HIS A 111 -8.29 -2.40 -12.53
C HIS A 111 -9.21 -2.77 -13.72
N GLY A 112 -10.50 -2.51 -13.61
CA GLY A 112 -11.45 -2.74 -14.70
C GLY A 112 -11.08 -2.02 -16.00
N PHE A 113 -10.42 -0.86 -15.94
CA PHE A 113 -9.96 -0.17 -17.15
C PHE A 113 -8.89 -0.92 -17.94
N LYS A 114 -8.13 -1.82 -17.31
CA LYS A 114 -7.13 -2.64 -18.01
C LYS A 114 -7.77 -3.65 -18.97
N GLU A 115 -9.02 -4.07 -18.68
CA GLU A 115 -9.76 -4.99 -19.52
C GLU A 115 -10.16 -4.35 -20.86
N PHE A 116 -10.28 -3.02 -20.88
CA PHE A 116 -10.67 -2.31 -22.09
C PHE A 116 -9.52 -2.19 -23.07
N GLY A 117 -9.86 -2.26 -24.37
CA GLY A 117 -8.92 -1.98 -25.45
C GLY A 117 -8.58 -0.48 -25.53
N GLU A 118 -7.38 -0.16 -25.98
CA GLU A 118 -7.02 1.22 -26.33
C GLU A 118 -6.99 1.36 -27.88
N PRO A 119 -7.73 2.30 -28.48
CA PRO A 119 -8.59 3.32 -27.85
C PRO A 119 -9.88 2.73 -27.23
N ILE A 120 -10.38 3.38 -26.19
CA ILE A 120 -11.58 2.94 -25.48
C ILE A 120 -12.80 3.13 -26.39
N ALA A 121 -13.44 2.02 -26.78
CA ALA A 121 -14.69 2.02 -27.54
C ALA A 121 -15.88 1.76 -26.59
N TRP A 122 -16.95 2.53 -26.71
CA TRP A 122 -18.13 2.45 -25.85
C TRP A 122 -18.76 1.06 -25.79
N GLU A 123 -18.77 0.37 -26.90
CA GLU A 123 -19.34 -0.98 -27.03
C GLU A 123 -18.63 -2.00 -26.14
N ASN A 124 -17.30 -1.85 -25.97
CA ASN A 124 -16.46 -2.74 -25.15
C ASN A 124 -16.53 -2.40 -23.65
N VAL A 125 -16.88 -1.15 -23.30
CA VAL A 125 -16.92 -0.67 -21.92
C VAL A 125 -18.22 -1.07 -21.22
N ARG A 126 -19.32 -1.16 -21.94
CA ARG A 126 -20.67 -1.32 -21.37
C ARG A 126 -20.80 -2.55 -20.46
N ALA A 127 -20.18 -3.67 -20.81
CA ALA A 127 -20.23 -4.91 -20.02
C ALA A 127 -19.43 -4.82 -18.72
N GLY A 128 -18.29 -4.11 -18.72
CA GLY A 128 -17.42 -3.93 -17.57
C GLY A 128 -17.80 -2.75 -16.66
N LEU A 129 -18.70 -1.87 -17.12
CA LEU A 129 -19.02 -0.64 -16.41
C LEU A 129 -19.73 -0.89 -15.07
N LEU A 130 -20.64 -1.87 -15.01
CA LEU A 130 -21.44 -2.15 -13.83
C LEU A 130 -20.59 -2.61 -12.63
N PRO A 131 -19.66 -3.57 -12.76
CA PRO A 131 -18.73 -3.90 -11.67
C PRO A 131 -17.92 -2.69 -11.21
N MET A 132 -17.36 -1.91 -12.13
CA MET A 132 -16.54 -0.73 -11.80
C MET A 132 -17.34 0.33 -11.02
N VAL A 133 -18.59 0.61 -11.42
CA VAL A 133 -19.47 1.54 -10.70
C VAL A 133 -19.83 0.97 -9.33
N SER A 134 -20.04 -0.33 -9.22
CA SER A 134 -20.29 -1.00 -7.93
C SER A 134 -19.09 -0.83 -6.99
N ASP A 135 -17.87 -1.09 -7.47
CA ASP A 135 -16.64 -0.98 -6.67
C ASP A 135 -16.37 0.48 -6.27
N ALA A 136 -16.54 1.42 -7.19
CA ALA A 136 -16.42 2.86 -6.90
C ALA A 136 -17.44 3.32 -5.86
N THR A 137 -18.69 2.86 -5.96
CA THR A 137 -19.75 3.17 -4.99
C THR A 137 -19.44 2.53 -3.64
N GLY A 138 -18.95 1.30 -3.62
CA GLY A 138 -18.48 0.62 -2.42
C GLY A 138 -17.33 1.35 -1.74
N ALA A 139 -16.32 1.78 -2.50
CA ALA A 139 -15.20 2.57 -2.01
C ALA A 139 -15.68 3.87 -1.35
N LEU A 140 -16.58 4.60 -2.03
CA LEU A 140 -17.17 5.84 -1.51
C LEU A 140 -17.98 5.58 -0.24
N ALA A 141 -18.79 4.54 -0.20
CA ALA A 141 -19.60 4.18 0.97
C ALA A 141 -18.71 3.86 2.18
N VAL A 142 -17.65 3.05 1.99
CA VAL A 142 -16.69 2.74 3.05
C VAL A 142 -15.97 4.01 3.53
N PHE A 143 -15.58 4.89 2.62
CA PHE A 143 -14.94 6.16 2.97
C PHE A 143 -15.86 7.08 3.78
N VAL A 144 -17.13 7.18 3.41
CA VAL A 144 -18.14 7.96 4.16
C VAL A 144 -18.36 7.36 5.56
N LEU A 145 -18.45 6.02 5.66
CA LEU A 145 -18.54 5.31 6.94
C LEU A 145 -17.30 5.55 7.81
N LEU A 146 -16.12 5.54 7.21
CA LEU A 146 -14.86 5.88 7.91
C LEU A 146 -14.90 7.31 8.46
N CYS A 147 -15.35 8.27 7.68
CA CYS A 147 -15.50 9.66 8.14
C CYS A 147 -16.51 9.78 9.30
N ALA A 148 -17.63 9.07 9.22
CA ALA A 148 -18.62 9.02 10.30
C ALA A 148 -18.05 8.35 11.56
N PHE A 149 -17.36 7.23 11.40
CA PHE A 149 -16.69 6.51 12.48
C PHE A 149 -15.66 7.39 13.18
N SER A 150 -14.77 8.06 12.42
CA SER A 150 -13.73 8.94 12.97
C SER A 150 -14.32 10.11 13.76
N ARG A 151 -15.48 10.65 13.32
CA ARG A 151 -16.20 11.71 14.05
C ARG A 151 -16.90 11.21 15.31
N ALA A 152 -17.37 9.97 15.31
CA ALA A 152 -18.06 9.34 16.45
C ALA A 152 -17.10 8.78 17.49
N GLN A 153 -15.82 8.61 17.12
CA GLN A 153 -14.80 8.00 17.93
C GLN A 153 -14.54 8.82 19.21
N ARG A 154 -14.74 8.19 20.36
CA ARG A 154 -14.38 8.75 21.68
C ARG A 154 -13.25 7.94 22.29
N HIS A 155 -12.11 8.57 22.51
CA HIS A 155 -10.98 7.95 23.20
C HIS A 155 -11.38 7.66 24.66
N ARG A 156 -11.50 6.38 25.01
CA ARG A 156 -11.67 5.93 26.40
C ARG A 156 -10.47 5.09 26.80
N PRO A 157 -9.85 5.32 27.97
CA PRO A 157 -8.80 4.44 28.46
C PRO A 157 -9.37 3.03 28.72
N ILE A 158 -8.61 2.00 28.30
CA ILE A 158 -9.05 0.59 28.36
C ILE A 158 -8.96 0.06 29.79
N THR A 159 -8.01 0.54 30.57
CA THR A 159 -7.79 0.15 31.95
C THR A 159 -7.35 1.36 32.80
N SER A 160 -7.63 1.30 34.10
CA SER A 160 -7.19 2.30 35.07
C SER A 160 -5.82 1.96 35.68
N ASP A 161 -5.28 0.74 35.46
CA ASP A 161 -3.96 0.33 35.96
C ASP A 161 -2.88 0.66 34.92
N SER A 162 -1.99 1.57 35.30
CA SER A 162 -0.88 2.03 34.45
C SER A 162 0.19 0.96 34.19
N GLY A 163 0.29 -0.07 35.05
CA GLY A 163 1.22 -1.18 34.88
C GLY A 163 0.79 -2.13 33.80
N GLU A 164 -0.43 -2.67 33.87
CA GLU A 164 -1.01 -3.56 32.87
C GLU A 164 -1.10 -2.90 31.49
N GLN A 165 -1.40 -1.60 31.45
CA GLN A 165 -1.45 -0.86 30.20
C GLN A 165 -0.08 -0.79 29.51
N ARG A 166 1.02 -0.60 30.26
CA ARG A 166 2.38 -0.58 29.71
C ARG A 166 2.81 -1.93 29.17
N ASP A 167 2.53 -3.01 29.87
CA ASP A 167 2.87 -4.37 29.45
C ASP A 167 2.09 -4.72 28.17
N PHE A 168 0.81 -4.44 28.13
CA PHE A 168 -0.03 -4.67 26.96
C PHE A 168 0.44 -3.86 25.72
N VAL A 169 0.83 -2.60 25.90
CA VAL A 169 1.36 -1.78 24.79
C VAL A 169 2.71 -2.32 24.32
N SER A 170 3.59 -2.76 25.24
CA SER A 170 4.90 -3.32 24.85
C SER A 170 4.77 -4.65 24.09
N GLU A 171 3.81 -5.50 24.44
CA GLU A 171 3.49 -6.73 23.71
C GLU A 171 2.97 -6.42 22.29
N LYS A 172 2.06 -5.45 22.15
CA LYS A 172 1.58 -5.00 20.84
C LYS A 172 2.71 -4.47 19.97
N LYS A 173 3.63 -3.69 20.51
CA LYS A 173 4.81 -3.19 19.78
C LYS A 173 5.74 -4.32 19.35
N ALA A 174 5.91 -5.35 20.17
CA ALA A 174 6.70 -6.52 19.81
C ALA A 174 6.06 -7.30 18.65
N ILE A 175 4.73 -7.49 18.67
CA ILE A 175 3.98 -8.10 17.57
C ILE A 175 4.08 -7.23 16.31
N GLY A 176 3.92 -5.92 16.42
CA GLY A 176 4.06 -4.99 15.31
C GLY A 176 5.45 -5.06 14.65
N LEU A 177 6.50 -5.13 15.47
CA LEU A 177 7.87 -5.29 14.97
C LEU A 177 8.07 -6.63 14.23
N LEU A 178 7.50 -7.72 14.75
CA LEU A 178 7.54 -9.03 14.11
C LEU A 178 6.83 -9.01 12.76
N LEU A 179 5.65 -8.39 12.68
CA LEU A 179 4.90 -8.24 11.43
C LEU A 179 5.67 -7.36 10.42
N PHE A 180 6.29 -6.28 10.89
CA PHE A 180 7.11 -5.42 10.04
C PHE A 180 8.30 -6.17 9.44
N VAL A 181 9.02 -6.97 10.27
CA VAL A 181 10.12 -7.81 9.82
C VAL A 181 9.64 -8.86 8.83
N ALA A 182 8.52 -9.53 9.11
CA ALA A 182 7.94 -10.51 8.20
C ALA A 182 7.60 -9.89 6.83
N LEU A 183 6.97 -8.72 6.83
CA LEU A 183 6.65 -7.98 5.60
C LEU A 183 7.92 -7.59 4.83
N ALA A 184 8.94 -7.09 5.54
CA ALA A 184 10.23 -6.72 4.93
C ALA A 184 10.95 -7.92 4.32
N VAL A 185 10.90 -9.09 4.96
CA VAL A 185 11.48 -10.33 4.45
C VAL A 185 10.73 -10.79 3.18
N ILE A 186 9.40 -10.81 3.20
CA ILE A 186 8.58 -11.17 2.03
C ILE A 186 8.89 -10.23 0.87
N ALA A 187 8.84 -8.92 1.10
CA ALA A 187 9.16 -7.92 0.08
C ALA A 187 10.60 -8.06 -0.47
N GLY A 188 11.56 -8.39 0.41
CA GLY A 188 12.95 -8.65 0.02
C GLY A 188 13.10 -9.89 -0.86
N ILE A 189 12.39 -10.98 -0.53
CA ILE A 189 12.37 -12.20 -1.34
C ILE A 189 11.77 -11.94 -2.71
N ASP A 190 10.65 -11.23 -2.77
CA ASP A 190 9.98 -10.94 -4.04
C ASP A 190 10.79 -9.98 -4.90
N ALA A 191 11.43 -8.97 -4.29
CA ALA A 191 12.36 -8.08 -5.00
C ALA A 191 13.57 -8.85 -5.54
N HIS A 192 14.15 -9.76 -4.74
CA HIS A 192 15.26 -10.61 -5.19
C HIS A 192 14.85 -11.51 -6.37
N ARG A 193 13.68 -12.15 -6.31
CA ARG A 193 13.14 -12.96 -7.41
C ARG A 193 12.95 -12.12 -8.68
N ALA A 194 12.31 -10.95 -8.54
CA ALA A 194 12.12 -10.04 -9.67
C ALA A 194 13.43 -9.60 -10.31
N LEU A 195 14.49 -9.37 -9.52
CA LEU A 195 15.82 -9.03 -10.01
C LEU A 195 16.54 -10.23 -10.64
N ALA A 196 16.39 -11.44 -10.07
CA ALA A 196 16.99 -12.67 -10.61
C ALA A 196 16.38 -13.07 -11.95
N ASP A 197 15.10 -12.76 -12.16
CA ASP A 197 14.39 -12.98 -13.43
C ASP A 197 14.72 -11.91 -14.50
N LEU A 198 15.48 -10.85 -14.15
CA LEU A 198 16.03 -9.94 -15.14
C LEU A 198 17.13 -10.68 -15.96
N PRO A 199 17.12 -10.61 -17.31
CA PRO A 199 18.16 -11.24 -18.12
C PRO A 199 19.48 -10.62 -17.74
N THR A 200 20.46 -11.48 -17.37
CA THR A 200 21.86 -11.10 -17.33
C THR A 200 22.20 -10.57 -18.73
N PHE A 201 22.47 -9.27 -18.82
CA PHE A 201 23.05 -8.69 -20.03
C PHE A 201 24.41 -9.34 -20.22
N SER A 202 24.46 -10.44 -20.95
CA SER A 202 25.74 -10.89 -21.55
C SER A 202 26.07 -9.86 -22.61
N VAL A 203 26.98 -8.97 -22.26
CA VAL A 203 27.67 -8.09 -23.18
C VAL A 203 28.50 -8.99 -24.10
N PHE A 204 28.05 -9.14 -25.34
CA PHE A 204 28.87 -9.55 -26.47
C PHE A 204 28.95 -8.42 -27.47
#